data_8b4515315ccdaf8c4ce7a58a82e10f77
#
_entry.id   8b4515315ccdaf8c4ce7a58a82e10f77
#
_cell.length_a   1.000
_cell.length_b   1.000
_cell.length_c   1.000
_cell.angle_alpha   90.00
_cell.angle_beta   90.00
_cell.angle_gamma   90.00
#
_symmetry.space_group_name_H-M   'P 1'
#
loop_
_entity.id
_entity.type
_entity.pdbx_description
1 polymer ?
#
loop_
_entity_poly.entity_id
_entity_poly.type
_entity_poly.pdbx_seq_one_letter_code
_entity_poly.pdbx_strand_id
1 'polypeptide(L)'
;LCGSFGMTVREIEADGFHIDKTVEILMASDSPTATSKAVGLGMIGYSEAWAELSPDIGVILGDRFEAMAGAMAAVIAGVPIAHIHGGETTEGAIDEAFRHSITKMAFMHFTSTDRYRERVIQMGEDPRKVFSVGAPGLDRLDRPDLLRTRSEFETEIEFKLAERAVLVTYHPETLDHEASEKRFAEILRALES
;
A
#
# COMPACT_ATOMS: atom_id res chain seq x y z
N LEU A 1 -1.63 13.39 -1.45
CA LEU A 1 -2.32 14.69 -1.50
C LEU A 1 -2.90 14.95 -2.89
N CYS A 2 -3.84 14.14 -3.38
CA CYS A 2 -4.43 14.32 -4.69
C CYS A 2 -5.96 14.37 -4.57
N GLY A 3 -6.57 15.45 -5.06
CA GLY A 3 -8.03 15.61 -5.05
C GLY A 3 -8.76 14.53 -5.84
N SER A 4 -8.13 13.99 -6.90
CA SER A 4 -8.67 12.91 -7.73
C SER A 4 -8.73 11.54 -7.01
N PHE A 5 -7.96 11.37 -5.92
CA PHE A 5 -7.91 10.14 -5.11
C PHE A 5 -8.45 10.34 -3.69
N GLY A 6 -9.37 11.28 -3.49
CA GLY A 6 -10.15 11.42 -2.27
C GLY A 6 -9.47 12.13 -1.10
N MET A 7 -8.27 12.73 -1.27
CA MET A 7 -7.57 13.47 -0.19
C MET A 7 -7.49 12.68 1.12
N THR A 8 -7.06 11.43 1.09
CA THR A 8 -6.95 10.52 2.24
C THR A 8 -6.14 11.08 3.43
N VAL A 9 -5.37 12.12 3.23
CA VAL A 9 -4.71 12.89 4.29
C VAL A 9 -5.71 13.39 5.34
N ARG A 10 -6.93 13.75 4.93
CA ARG A 10 -7.99 14.21 5.85
C ARG A 10 -8.50 13.11 6.77
N GLU A 11 -8.44 11.86 6.33
CA GLU A 11 -8.78 10.70 7.15
C GLU A 11 -7.76 10.52 8.27
N ILE A 12 -6.47 10.68 7.95
CA ILE A 12 -5.38 10.61 8.93
C ILE A 12 -5.54 11.69 10.00
N GLU A 13 -5.87 12.93 9.59
CA GLU A 13 -6.13 14.04 10.51
C GLU A 13 -7.40 13.81 11.35
N ALA A 14 -8.47 13.27 10.73
CA ALA A 14 -9.72 12.96 11.42
C ALA A 14 -9.54 11.84 12.45
N ASP A 15 -8.64 10.90 12.22
CA ASP A 15 -8.25 9.85 13.18
C ASP A 15 -7.36 10.40 14.31
N GLY A 16 -7.04 11.71 14.31
CA GLY A 16 -6.30 12.38 15.36
C GLY A 16 -4.78 12.32 15.23
N PHE A 17 -4.25 11.88 14.09
CA PHE A 17 -2.81 11.89 13.86
C PHE A 17 -2.35 13.25 13.35
N HIS A 18 -1.21 13.71 13.88
CA HIS A 18 -0.53 14.88 13.36
C HIS A 18 0.33 14.52 12.15
N ILE A 19 0.35 15.40 11.16
CA ILE A 19 1.18 15.24 9.96
C ILE A 19 2.34 16.22 10.06
N ASP A 20 3.52 15.69 10.33
CA ASP A 20 4.73 16.51 10.52
C ASP A 20 5.30 17.00 9.18
N LYS A 21 5.17 16.21 8.10
CA LYS A 21 5.69 16.58 6.79
C LYS A 21 4.84 16.02 5.65
N THR A 22 4.68 16.81 4.60
CA THR A 22 4.05 16.37 3.35
C THR A 22 5.07 16.43 2.21
N VAL A 23 5.05 15.41 1.34
CA VAL A 23 5.92 15.33 0.16
C VAL A 23 5.05 15.23 -1.08
N GLU A 24 5.12 16.23 -1.94
CA GLU A 24 4.37 16.25 -3.19
C GLU A 24 5.16 15.57 -4.29
N ILE A 25 4.64 14.43 -4.77
CA ILE A 25 5.32 13.61 -5.78
C ILE A 25 4.42 13.22 -6.96
N LEU A 26 3.09 13.41 -6.84
CA LEU A 26 2.16 12.93 -7.84
C LEU A 26 2.20 13.79 -9.11
N MET A 27 2.32 13.11 -10.23
CA MET A 27 2.22 13.68 -11.56
C MET A 27 0.78 13.53 -12.09
N ALA A 28 0.36 14.43 -12.99
CA ALA A 28 -0.95 14.37 -13.64
C ALA A 28 -1.01 13.31 -14.78
N SER A 29 -0.31 12.20 -14.63
CA SER A 29 -0.24 11.13 -15.64
C SER A 29 0.22 9.82 -14.98
N ASP A 30 -0.34 8.68 -15.44
CA ASP A 30 -0.01 7.32 -14.99
C ASP A 30 1.02 6.64 -15.91
N SER A 31 1.65 7.38 -16.81
CA SER A 31 2.66 6.80 -17.72
C SER A 31 3.90 6.34 -16.94
N PRO A 32 4.62 5.30 -17.43
CA PRO A 32 5.87 4.85 -16.80
C PRO A 32 6.89 5.99 -16.60
N THR A 33 6.94 6.92 -17.53
CA THR A 33 7.78 8.13 -17.42
C THR A 33 7.34 9.04 -16.27
N ALA A 34 6.03 9.23 -16.09
CA ALA A 34 5.50 10.04 -15.00
C ALA A 34 5.77 9.37 -13.63
N THR A 35 5.55 8.07 -13.52
CA THR A 35 5.89 7.30 -12.32
C THR A 35 7.38 7.39 -11.97
N SER A 36 8.26 7.27 -12.97
CA SER A 36 9.71 7.42 -12.76
C SER A 36 10.08 8.81 -12.26
N LYS A 37 9.46 9.87 -12.81
CA LYS A 37 9.63 11.25 -12.34
C LYS A 37 9.12 11.44 -10.92
N ALA A 38 7.96 10.83 -10.59
CA ALA A 38 7.39 10.86 -9.25
C ALA A 38 8.34 10.22 -8.22
N VAL A 39 8.97 9.09 -8.55
CA VAL A 39 10.03 8.48 -7.71
C VAL A 39 11.19 9.46 -7.49
N GLY A 40 11.65 10.14 -8.55
CA GLY A 40 12.72 11.13 -8.45
C GLY A 40 12.35 12.31 -7.56
N LEU A 41 11.15 12.87 -7.70
CA LEU A 41 10.62 13.93 -6.83
C LEU A 41 10.48 13.42 -5.38
N GLY A 42 10.03 12.18 -5.21
CA GLY A 42 9.95 11.53 -3.91
C GLY A 42 11.31 11.44 -3.24
N MET A 43 12.35 11.02 -3.97
CA MET A 43 13.73 10.98 -3.44
C MET A 43 14.19 12.33 -2.90
N ILE A 44 13.92 13.41 -3.63
CA ILE A 44 14.28 14.77 -3.18
C ILE A 44 13.51 15.13 -1.91
N GLY A 45 12.18 15.05 -1.93
CA GLY A 45 11.36 15.46 -0.79
C GLY A 45 11.54 14.59 0.45
N TYR A 46 11.69 13.27 0.29
CA TYR A 46 11.95 12.37 1.42
C TYR A 46 13.35 12.58 2.01
N SER A 47 14.36 12.93 1.20
CA SER A 47 15.69 13.23 1.74
C SER A 47 15.64 14.43 2.69
N GLU A 48 14.89 15.47 2.34
CA GLU A 48 14.65 16.63 3.20
C GLU A 48 13.85 16.26 4.46
N ALA A 49 12.79 15.46 4.28
CA ALA A 49 11.95 15.03 5.39
C ALA A 49 12.72 14.18 6.42
N TRP A 50 13.52 13.20 5.99
CA TRP A 50 14.35 12.40 6.89
C TRP A 50 15.40 13.23 7.63
N ALA A 51 16.01 14.19 6.95
CA ALA A 51 17.00 15.09 7.57
C ALA A 51 16.36 16.01 8.62
N GLU A 52 15.18 16.54 8.35
CA GLU A 52 14.47 17.45 9.25
C GLU A 52 13.88 16.74 10.47
N LEU A 53 13.21 15.58 10.23
CA LEU A 53 12.53 14.84 11.30
C LEU A 53 13.48 13.98 12.13
N SER A 54 14.61 13.56 11.54
CA SER A 54 15.65 12.75 12.18
C SER A 54 15.10 11.61 13.07
N PRO A 55 14.21 10.73 12.57
CA PRO A 55 13.58 9.69 13.37
C PRO A 55 14.57 8.56 13.68
N ASP A 56 14.39 7.90 14.83
CA ASP A 56 15.16 6.69 15.19
C ASP A 56 14.83 5.50 14.28
N ILE A 57 13.62 5.45 13.71
CA ILE A 57 13.16 4.40 12.80
C ILE A 57 12.05 4.94 11.89
N GLY A 58 12.11 4.58 10.61
CA GLY A 58 11.05 4.83 9.65
C GLY A 58 10.15 3.60 9.46
N VAL A 59 8.83 3.76 9.54
CA VAL A 59 7.88 2.67 9.25
C VAL A 59 7.36 2.84 7.82
N ILE A 60 7.50 1.81 7.00
CA ILE A 60 7.05 1.81 5.60
C ILE A 60 6.04 0.68 5.41
N LEU A 61 4.87 1.03 4.90
CA LEU A 61 3.80 0.10 4.58
C LEU A 61 3.74 -0.14 3.08
N GLY A 62 3.78 -1.42 2.68
CA GLY A 62 3.48 -1.83 1.31
C GLY A 62 4.65 -1.68 0.35
N ASP A 63 4.33 -1.36 -0.90
CA ASP A 63 5.16 -1.67 -2.05
C ASP A 63 5.07 -0.65 -3.19
N ARG A 64 4.32 0.41 -3.02
CA ARG A 64 4.13 1.40 -4.09
C ARG A 64 5.41 2.21 -4.34
N PHE A 65 5.46 2.88 -5.48
CA PHE A 65 6.61 3.69 -5.89
C PHE A 65 6.94 4.81 -4.89
N GLU A 66 5.94 5.35 -4.18
CA GLU A 66 6.13 6.32 -3.11
C GLU A 66 6.89 5.72 -1.93
N ALA A 67 6.53 4.50 -1.53
CA ALA A 67 7.19 3.76 -0.47
C ALA A 67 8.64 3.42 -0.86
N MET A 68 8.87 3.05 -2.12
CA MET A 68 10.21 2.79 -2.66
C MET A 68 11.09 4.03 -2.60
N ALA A 69 10.59 5.20 -3.00
CA ALA A 69 11.32 6.47 -2.92
C ALA A 69 11.69 6.82 -1.47
N GLY A 70 10.72 6.65 -0.54
CA GLY A 70 10.94 6.87 0.89
C GLY A 70 11.98 5.93 1.48
N ALA A 71 11.95 4.64 1.11
CA ALA A 71 12.91 3.64 1.56
C ALA A 71 14.33 3.93 1.08
N MET A 72 14.50 4.25 -0.20
CA MET A 72 15.82 4.61 -0.74
C MET A 72 16.41 5.84 -0.04
N ALA A 73 15.62 6.88 0.16
CA ALA A 73 16.04 8.08 0.86
C ALA A 73 16.40 7.79 2.32
N ALA A 74 15.62 6.94 3.04
CA ALA A 74 15.90 6.54 4.41
C ALA A 74 17.23 5.79 4.55
N VAL A 75 17.51 4.84 3.66
CA VAL A 75 18.79 4.10 3.66
C VAL A 75 19.98 5.05 3.49
N ILE A 76 19.88 6.02 2.57
CA ILE A 76 20.94 7.01 2.34
C ILE A 76 21.12 7.93 3.56
N ALA A 77 20.01 8.29 4.22
CA ALA A 77 20.01 9.10 5.44
C ALA A 77 20.47 8.31 6.69
N GLY A 78 20.66 6.99 6.60
CA GLY A 78 21.03 6.13 7.73
C GLY A 78 19.85 5.87 8.70
N VAL A 79 18.61 6.09 8.27
CA VAL A 79 17.40 5.82 9.06
C VAL A 79 17.01 4.35 8.90
N PRO A 80 17.00 3.55 9.98
CA PRO A 80 16.54 2.16 9.94
C PRO A 80 15.07 2.07 9.51
N ILE A 81 14.72 1.07 8.71
CA ILE A 81 13.36 0.87 8.21
C ILE A 81 12.70 -0.35 8.86
N ALA A 82 11.47 -0.18 9.34
CA ALA A 82 10.54 -1.27 9.63
C ALA A 82 9.55 -1.41 8.47
N HIS A 83 9.61 -2.53 7.76
CA HIS A 83 8.78 -2.78 6.58
C HIS A 83 7.58 -3.66 6.94
N ILE A 84 6.38 -3.16 6.67
CA ILE A 84 5.10 -3.88 6.86
C ILE A 84 4.65 -4.39 5.49
N HIS A 85 4.09 -5.62 5.42
CA HIS A 85 3.67 -6.34 4.21
C HIS A 85 4.82 -6.75 3.28
N GLY A 86 6.05 -6.91 3.80
CA GLY A 86 7.14 -7.54 3.06
C GLY A 86 6.85 -9.02 2.76
N GLY A 87 7.46 -9.54 1.68
CA GLY A 87 7.39 -10.95 1.31
C GLY A 87 6.08 -11.40 0.62
N GLU A 88 5.10 -10.53 0.45
CA GLU A 88 3.89 -10.82 -0.32
C GLU A 88 4.19 -10.92 -1.82
N THR A 89 3.24 -11.42 -2.61
CA THR A 89 3.35 -11.56 -4.08
C THR A 89 2.21 -10.82 -4.75
N THR A 90 2.54 -10.06 -5.78
CA THR A 90 1.57 -9.41 -6.68
C THR A 90 2.02 -9.66 -8.12
N GLU A 91 1.65 -10.85 -8.64
CA GLU A 91 2.04 -11.27 -9.99
C GLU A 91 1.50 -10.28 -11.02
N GLY A 92 2.32 -9.92 -12.02
CA GLY A 92 1.95 -8.99 -13.08
C GLY A 92 1.96 -7.51 -12.70
N ALA A 93 2.45 -7.16 -11.49
CA ALA A 93 2.58 -5.78 -11.05
C ALA A 93 4.05 -5.37 -10.85
N ILE A 94 4.35 -4.12 -11.18
CA ILE A 94 5.67 -3.52 -10.92
C ILE A 94 5.96 -3.44 -9.41
N ASP A 95 4.92 -3.34 -8.60
CA ASP A 95 4.97 -3.26 -7.14
C ASP A 95 5.67 -4.47 -6.51
N GLU A 96 5.63 -5.64 -7.15
CA GLU A 96 6.38 -6.83 -6.72
C GLU A 96 7.89 -6.55 -6.58
N ALA A 97 8.47 -5.90 -7.58
CA ALA A 97 9.88 -5.54 -7.57
C ALA A 97 10.18 -4.50 -6.48
N PHE A 98 9.31 -3.53 -6.32
CA PHE A 98 9.45 -2.51 -5.28
C PHE A 98 9.36 -3.12 -3.88
N ARG A 99 8.36 -3.99 -3.63
CA ARG A 99 8.20 -4.67 -2.34
C ARG A 99 9.45 -5.41 -1.92
N HIS A 100 10.00 -6.23 -2.80
CA HIS A 100 11.20 -7.00 -2.49
C HIS A 100 12.44 -6.12 -2.34
N SER A 101 12.54 -5.04 -3.09
CA SER A 101 13.60 -4.05 -2.93
C SER A 101 13.50 -3.34 -1.57
N ILE A 102 12.31 -2.90 -1.15
CA ILE A 102 12.08 -2.30 0.17
C ILE A 102 12.42 -3.31 1.28
N THR A 103 11.99 -4.57 1.13
CA THR A 103 12.36 -5.65 2.06
C THR A 103 13.87 -5.74 2.23
N LYS A 104 14.66 -5.69 1.14
CA LYS A 104 16.14 -5.76 1.21
C LYS A 104 16.78 -4.51 1.81
N MET A 105 16.10 -3.39 1.83
CA MET A 105 16.56 -2.14 2.47
C MET A 105 16.17 -2.04 3.94
N ALA A 106 15.23 -2.87 4.40
CA ALA A 106 14.67 -2.78 5.74
C ALA A 106 15.53 -3.46 6.80
N PHE A 107 15.51 -2.92 8.02
CA PHE A 107 16.20 -3.44 9.19
C PHE A 107 15.37 -4.49 9.95
N MET A 108 14.02 -4.35 9.91
CA MET A 108 13.08 -5.32 10.49
C MET A 108 11.80 -5.42 9.64
N HIS A 109 11.11 -6.54 9.78
CA HIS A 109 10.03 -6.93 8.87
C HIS A 109 8.81 -7.42 9.65
N PHE A 110 7.64 -6.89 9.28
CA PHE A 110 6.34 -7.29 9.80
C PHE A 110 5.50 -7.86 8.65
N THR A 111 5.39 -9.18 8.61
CA THR A 111 4.70 -9.90 7.54
C THR A 111 3.27 -10.27 7.94
N SER A 112 2.37 -10.36 6.96
CA SER A 112 0.96 -10.68 7.20
C SER A 112 0.70 -12.17 7.44
N THR A 113 1.63 -13.05 7.05
CA THR A 113 1.50 -14.51 7.25
C THR A 113 2.87 -15.15 7.47
N ASP A 114 2.87 -16.37 8.03
CA ASP A 114 4.09 -17.18 8.19
C ASP A 114 4.73 -17.53 6.84
N ARG A 115 3.93 -17.77 5.79
CA ARG A 115 4.43 -18.01 4.44
C ARG A 115 5.26 -16.83 3.92
N TYR A 116 4.83 -15.62 4.16
CA TYR A 116 5.56 -14.42 3.75
C TYR A 116 6.78 -14.16 4.64
N ARG A 117 6.69 -14.52 5.92
CA ARG A 117 7.83 -14.53 6.83
C ARG A 117 8.94 -15.45 6.30
N GLU A 118 8.59 -16.67 5.92
CA GLU A 118 9.56 -17.64 5.36
C GLU A 118 10.20 -17.09 4.09
N ARG A 119 9.43 -16.45 3.19
CA ARG A 119 9.96 -15.84 1.99
C ARG A 119 10.97 -14.72 2.30
N VAL A 120 10.67 -13.84 3.24
CA VAL A 120 11.58 -12.77 3.65
C VAL A 120 12.89 -13.37 4.20
N ILE A 121 12.82 -14.43 4.99
CA ILE A 121 14.01 -15.15 5.47
C ILE A 121 14.79 -15.78 4.30
N GLN A 122 14.10 -16.38 3.32
CA GLN A 122 14.73 -16.94 2.11
C GLN A 122 15.43 -15.86 1.26
N MET A 123 14.98 -14.63 1.31
CA MET A 123 15.64 -13.48 0.67
C MET A 123 16.93 -13.08 1.40
N GLY A 124 17.26 -13.73 2.51
CA GLY A 124 18.50 -13.53 3.27
C GLY A 124 18.37 -12.59 4.47
N GLU A 125 17.15 -12.31 4.92
CA GLU A 125 16.94 -11.51 6.14
C GLU A 125 17.10 -12.34 7.42
N ASP A 126 17.57 -11.69 8.49
CA ASP A 126 17.77 -12.34 9.80
C ASP A 126 16.42 -12.78 10.39
N PRO A 127 16.18 -14.09 10.63
CA PRO A 127 14.93 -14.61 11.17
C PRO A 127 14.49 -13.96 12.50
N ARG A 128 15.44 -13.41 13.27
CA ARG A 128 15.18 -12.71 14.53
C ARG A 128 14.54 -11.34 14.35
N LYS A 129 14.58 -10.81 13.11
CA LYS A 129 14.05 -9.51 12.73
C LYS A 129 12.81 -9.60 11.82
N VAL A 130 12.31 -10.81 11.59
CA VAL A 130 11.13 -11.07 10.75
C VAL A 130 10.01 -11.62 11.60
N PHE A 131 8.94 -10.85 11.73
CA PHE A 131 7.79 -11.13 12.59
C PHE A 131 6.54 -11.36 11.74
N SER A 132 5.82 -12.46 11.99
CA SER A 132 4.48 -12.71 11.43
C SER A 132 3.45 -12.11 12.38
N VAL A 133 2.81 -11.00 11.99
CA VAL A 133 1.95 -10.19 12.87
C VAL A 133 0.50 -10.08 12.38
N GLY A 134 0.18 -10.63 11.21
CA GLY A 134 -1.10 -10.41 10.56
C GLY A 134 -1.11 -9.16 9.69
N ALA A 135 -2.23 -8.93 9.02
CA ALA A 135 -2.45 -7.73 8.19
C ALA A 135 -3.17 -6.66 9.01
N PRO A 136 -2.58 -5.47 9.24
CA PRO A 136 -3.19 -4.42 10.06
C PRO A 136 -4.60 -4.01 9.62
N GLY A 137 -4.88 -4.11 8.30
CA GLY A 137 -6.22 -3.82 7.77
C GLY A 137 -7.33 -4.75 8.29
N LEU A 138 -6.98 -5.93 8.82
CA LEU A 138 -7.94 -6.88 9.37
C LEU A 138 -8.26 -6.62 10.85
N ASP A 139 -7.46 -5.84 11.56
CA ASP A 139 -7.65 -5.55 12.98
C ASP A 139 -8.99 -4.86 13.26
N ARG A 140 -9.55 -4.17 12.25
CA ARG A 140 -10.89 -3.57 12.36
C ARG A 140 -12.01 -4.60 12.44
N LEU A 141 -11.82 -5.82 11.93
CA LEU A 141 -12.83 -6.88 11.99
C LEU A 141 -13.05 -7.39 13.42
N ASP A 142 -12.04 -7.27 14.27
CA ASP A 142 -12.11 -7.62 15.70
C ASP A 142 -12.70 -6.49 16.56
N ARG A 143 -13.13 -5.40 15.92
CA ARG A 143 -13.71 -4.23 16.57
C ARG A 143 -15.18 -4.05 16.14
N PRO A 144 -16.13 -4.74 16.78
CA PRO A 144 -17.55 -4.67 16.45
C PRO A 144 -18.13 -3.24 16.52
N ASP A 145 -17.54 -2.39 17.37
CA ASP A 145 -17.89 -0.96 17.53
C ASP A 145 -17.56 -0.12 16.28
N LEU A 146 -16.68 -0.61 15.39
CA LEU A 146 -16.33 0.02 14.13
C LEU A 146 -17.07 -0.56 12.92
N LEU A 147 -17.80 -1.68 13.12
CA LEU A 147 -18.58 -2.31 12.07
C LEU A 147 -19.96 -1.68 11.98
N ARG A 148 -20.36 -1.35 10.78
CA ARG A 148 -21.70 -0.83 10.50
C ARG A 148 -22.72 -1.95 10.34
N THR A 149 -23.93 -1.70 10.78
CA THR A 149 -25.06 -2.55 10.41
C THR A 149 -25.39 -2.39 8.92
N ARG A 150 -26.08 -3.37 8.35
CA ARG A 150 -26.52 -3.30 6.94
C ARG A 150 -27.30 -2.00 6.65
N SER A 151 -28.20 -1.61 7.56
CA SER A 151 -29.02 -0.41 7.38
C SER A 151 -28.21 0.88 7.38
N GLU A 152 -27.21 0.98 8.26
CA GLU A 152 -26.30 2.12 8.31
C GLU A 152 -25.45 2.19 7.04
N PHE A 153 -24.94 1.05 6.58
CA PHE A 153 -24.17 0.97 5.36
C PHE A 153 -25.00 1.35 4.12
N GLU A 154 -26.20 0.80 3.97
CA GLU A 154 -27.13 1.14 2.88
C GLU A 154 -27.48 2.64 2.86
N THR A 155 -27.59 3.25 4.04
CA THR A 155 -27.85 4.69 4.16
C THR A 155 -26.64 5.51 3.70
N GLU A 156 -25.44 5.11 4.09
CA GLU A 156 -24.20 5.83 3.74
C GLU A 156 -23.87 5.78 2.26
N ILE A 157 -24.05 4.60 1.63
CA ILE A 157 -23.79 4.45 0.18
C ILE A 157 -24.96 4.90 -0.69
N GLU A 158 -26.07 5.35 -0.06
CA GLU A 158 -27.33 5.71 -0.73
C GLU A 158 -27.87 4.63 -1.68
N PHE A 159 -27.63 3.36 -1.34
CA PHE A 159 -27.98 2.22 -2.17
C PHE A 159 -28.52 1.05 -1.34
N LYS A 160 -29.69 0.52 -1.72
CA LYS A 160 -30.26 -0.68 -1.09
C LYS A 160 -29.70 -1.95 -1.69
N LEU A 161 -29.06 -2.76 -0.85
CA LEU A 161 -28.59 -4.06 -1.25
C LEU A 161 -29.75 -5.05 -1.42
N ALA A 162 -29.74 -5.85 -2.49
CA ALA A 162 -30.64 -6.95 -2.65
C ALA A 162 -30.40 -8.03 -1.56
N GLU A 163 -31.37 -8.95 -1.40
CA GLU A 163 -31.21 -10.08 -0.46
C GLU A 163 -29.95 -10.90 -0.77
N ARG A 164 -29.65 -11.08 -2.07
CA ARG A 164 -28.37 -11.63 -2.55
C ARG A 164 -27.61 -10.51 -3.25
N ALA A 165 -26.49 -10.12 -2.67
CA ALA A 165 -25.61 -9.11 -3.22
C ALA A 165 -24.19 -9.67 -3.30
N VAL A 166 -23.49 -9.35 -4.37
CA VAL A 166 -22.09 -9.71 -4.58
C VAL A 166 -21.29 -8.43 -4.77
N LEU A 167 -20.25 -8.25 -3.98
CA LEU A 167 -19.26 -7.21 -4.20
C LEU A 167 -18.18 -7.73 -5.15
N VAL A 168 -17.99 -7.04 -6.26
CA VAL A 168 -16.95 -7.37 -7.24
C VAL A 168 -15.95 -6.24 -7.30
N THR A 169 -14.69 -6.57 -7.04
CA THR A 169 -13.57 -5.65 -7.22
C THR A 169 -12.58 -6.26 -8.21
N TYR A 170 -12.31 -5.56 -9.29
CA TYR A 170 -11.33 -5.98 -10.30
C TYR A 170 -10.14 -5.02 -10.32
N HIS A 171 -8.96 -5.55 -10.08
CA HIS A 171 -7.70 -4.81 -10.17
C HIS A 171 -6.96 -5.26 -11.43
N PRO A 172 -6.83 -4.39 -12.46
CA PRO A 172 -6.07 -4.72 -13.66
C PRO A 172 -4.58 -4.92 -13.34
N GLU A 173 -3.94 -5.83 -14.06
CA GLU A 173 -2.49 -6.01 -14.00
C GLU A 173 -1.79 -4.79 -14.59
N THR A 174 -0.83 -4.22 -13.86
CA THR A 174 -0.13 -3.00 -14.29
C THR A 174 0.83 -3.23 -15.46
N LEU A 175 1.25 -4.48 -15.68
CA LEU A 175 2.16 -4.88 -16.76
C LEU A 175 1.44 -5.41 -18.01
N ASP A 176 0.11 -5.60 -17.98
CA ASP A 176 -0.70 -6.09 -19.11
C ASP A 176 -1.98 -5.27 -19.31
N HIS A 177 -1.81 -4.08 -19.85
CA HIS A 177 -2.93 -3.15 -20.07
C HIS A 177 -3.93 -3.61 -21.15
N GLU A 178 -3.46 -4.34 -22.20
CA GLU A 178 -4.32 -4.69 -23.33
C GLU A 178 -5.34 -5.78 -23.03
N ALA A 179 -5.05 -6.67 -22.08
CA ALA A 179 -5.95 -7.75 -21.70
C ALA A 179 -7.01 -7.36 -20.67
N SER A 180 -6.83 -6.25 -19.97
CA SER A 180 -7.66 -5.85 -18.82
C SER A 180 -9.14 -5.63 -19.19
N GLU A 181 -9.43 -4.96 -20.30
CA GLU A 181 -10.81 -4.74 -20.76
C GLU A 181 -11.52 -6.06 -21.12
N LYS A 182 -10.79 -6.97 -21.79
CA LYS A 182 -11.34 -8.28 -22.18
C LYS A 182 -11.65 -9.13 -20.94
N ARG A 183 -10.74 -9.16 -19.97
CA ARG A 183 -10.92 -9.89 -18.70
C ARG A 183 -12.09 -9.33 -17.90
N PHE A 184 -12.23 -8.01 -17.81
CA PHE A 184 -13.37 -7.39 -17.14
C PHE A 184 -14.70 -7.72 -17.84
N ALA A 185 -14.74 -7.72 -19.17
CA ALA A 185 -15.91 -8.13 -19.93
C ALA A 185 -16.33 -9.59 -19.66
N GLU A 186 -15.36 -10.50 -19.47
CA GLU A 186 -15.66 -11.90 -19.08
C GLU A 186 -16.27 -11.98 -17.67
N ILE A 187 -15.78 -11.18 -16.73
CA ILE A 187 -16.36 -11.10 -15.37
C ILE A 187 -17.81 -10.63 -15.45
N LEU A 188 -18.11 -9.59 -16.23
CA LEU A 188 -19.47 -9.09 -16.40
C LEU A 188 -20.41 -10.15 -17.00
N ARG A 189 -19.95 -10.89 -18.03
CA ARG A 189 -20.74 -11.98 -18.61
C ARG A 189 -21.00 -13.11 -17.61
N ALA A 190 -20.02 -13.44 -16.77
CA ALA A 190 -20.20 -14.46 -15.72
C ALA A 190 -21.19 -14.04 -14.64
N LEU A 191 -21.34 -12.73 -14.38
CA LEU A 191 -22.31 -12.20 -13.42
C LEU A 191 -23.75 -12.15 -13.98
N GLU A 192 -23.90 -12.12 -15.33
CA GLU A 192 -25.19 -12.12 -16.01
C GLU A 192 -25.79 -13.54 -16.16
N SER A 193 -24.98 -14.60 -15.99
CA SER A 193 -25.36 -16.01 -16.15
C SER A 193 -25.91 -16.64 -14.86
#